data_a624c2b130105477bd0b358c6d8079da
#
_entry.id   a624c2b130105477bd0b358c6d8079da
#
_cell.length_a   1.000
_cell.length_b   1.000
_cell.length_c   1.000
_cell.angle_alpha   90.00
_cell.angle_beta   90.00
_cell.angle_gamma   90.00
#
_symmetry.space_group_name_H-M   'P 1'
#
loop_
_entity.id
_entity.type
_entity.pdbx_description
1 polymer ?
#
loop_
_entity_poly.entity_id
_entity_poly.type
_entity_poly.pdbx_seq_one_letter_code
_entity_poly.pdbx_strand_id
1 'polypeptide(L)' 'MEIENSKKVVGSKQVRKAVTKGVAKRVYLAKDAEPHITRPIIEVCEQYGVGVEMIETMFDLGRACGIEVGTAAVALLKD' A
#
# COMPACT_ATOMS: atom_id res chain seq x y z
N MET A 1 10.45 6.31 8.07
CA MET A 1 9.00 5.98 8.10
C MET A 1 8.80 4.64 8.77
N GLU A 2 7.65 4.43 9.37
CA GLU A 2 7.37 3.16 10.06
C GLU A 2 7.26 1.97 9.13
N ILE A 3 7.13 2.19 7.82
CA ILE A 3 6.98 1.13 6.84
C ILE A 3 8.11 0.10 6.89
N GLU A 4 9.34 0.58 7.07
CA GLU A 4 10.52 -0.26 6.96
C GLU A 4 10.56 -1.39 7.98
N ASN A 5 10.15 -1.11 9.21
CA ASN A 5 10.24 -2.07 10.31
C ASN A 5 8.91 -2.70 10.70
N SER A 6 7.84 -2.40 9.98
CA SER A 6 6.51 -2.91 10.32
C SER A 6 6.18 -4.15 9.51
N LYS A 7 5.26 -4.96 10.02
CA LYS A 7 4.69 -6.04 9.24
C LYS A 7 3.96 -5.42 8.05
N LYS A 8 4.21 -5.93 6.87
CA LYS A 8 3.64 -5.36 5.67
C LYS A 8 3.50 -6.39 4.56
N VAL A 9 2.65 -6.06 3.60
CA VAL A 9 2.58 -6.79 2.33
C VAL A 9 2.82 -5.78 1.22
N VAL A 10 3.47 -6.24 0.16
CA VAL A 10 3.89 -5.42 -0.97
C VAL A 10 3.21 -5.93 -2.23
N GLY A 11 2.72 -4.99 -3.05
CA GLY A 11 2.07 -5.34 -4.30
C GLY A 11 0.56 -5.14 -4.25
N SER A 12 -0.03 -4.72 -5.38
CA SER A 12 -1.45 -4.34 -5.43
C SER A 12 -2.40 -5.46 -5.02
N LYS A 13 -2.14 -6.67 -5.50
CA LYS A 13 -3.01 -7.81 -5.20
C LYS A 13 -2.99 -8.15 -3.72
N GLN A 14 -1.79 -8.16 -3.11
CA GLN A 14 -1.64 -8.48 -1.70
C GLN A 14 -2.25 -7.38 -0.83
N VAL A 15 -2.11 -6.13 -1.24
CA VAL A 15 -2.70 -5.01 -0.51
C VAL A 15 -4.22 -5.12 -0.49
N ARG A 16 -4.84 -5.39 -1.64
CA ARG A 16 -6.30 -5.54 -1.69
C ARG A 16 -6.77 -6.69 -0.80
N LYS A 17 -6.05 -7.80 -0.82
CA LYS A 17 -6.36 -8.94 0.05
C LYS A 17 -6.32 -8.56 1.52
N ALA A 18 -5.27 -7.84 1.91
CA ALA A 18 -5.12 -7.43 3.32
C ALA A 18 -6.26 -6.52 3.75
N VAL A 19 -6.68 -5.59 2.89
CA VAL A 19 -7.78 -4.69 3.19
C VAL A 19 -9.08 -5.45 3.34
N THR A 20 -9.40 -6.33 2.39
CA THR A 20 -10.66 -7.08 2.43
C THR A 20 -10.73 -8.08 3.57
N LYS A 21 -9.58 -8.57 4.03
CA LYS A 21 -9.53 -9.45 5.20
C LYS A 21 -9.59 -8.70 6.53
N GLY A 22 -9.55 -7.37 6.47
CA GLY A 22 -9.62 -6.57 7.68
C GLY A 22 -8.32 -6.54 8.49
N VAL A 23 -7.20 -6.89 7.88
CA VAL A 23 -5.92 -6.94 8.58
C VAL A 23 -4.98 -5.79 8.21
N ALA A 24 -5.41 -4.91 7.30
CA ALA A 24 -4.60 -3.76 6.92
C ALA A 24 -4.80 -2.61 7.90
N LYS A 25 -3.70 -2.08 8.41
CA LYS A 25 -3.70 -0.93 9.30
C LYS A 25 -3.73 0.37 8.51
N ARG A 26 -2.93 0.42 7.43
CA ARG A 26 -2.80 1.60 6.57
C ARG A 26 -2.28 1.15 5.22
N VAL A 27 -2.65 1.89 4.18
CA VAL A 27 -2.19 1.60 2.82
C VAL A 27 -1.41 2.79 2.28
N TYR A 28 -0.31 2.48 1.59
CA TYR A 28 0.51 3.48 0.90
C TYR A 28 0.44 3.20 -0.60
N LEU A 29 0.19 4.23 -1.39
CA LEU A 29 0.12 4.13 -2.85
C LEU A 29 1.05 5.13 -3.49
N ALA A 30 1.66 4.74 -4.61
CA ALA A 30 2.54 5.63 -5.36
C ALA A 30 1.71 6.48 -6.33
N LYS A 31 1.97 7.78 -6.34
CA LYS A 31 1.25 8.72 -7.21
C LYS A 31 1.49 8.46 -8.68
N ASP A 32 2.67 7.96 -9.04
CA ASP A 32 3.02 7.70 -10.43
C ASP A 32 2.64 6.29 -10.91
N ALA A 33 1.99 5.51 -10.06
CA ALA A 33 1.47 4.21 -10.48
C ALA A 33 0.23 4.42 -11.35
N GLU A 34 -0.01 3.46 -12.24
CA GLU A 34 -1.14 3.58 -13.17
C GLU A 34 -2.49 3.58 -12.45
N PRO A 35 -3.42 4.46 -12.85
CA PRO A 35 -4.71 4.57 -12.16
C PRO A 35 -5.51 3.27 -12.10
N HIS A 36 -5.39 2.40 -13.09
CA HIS A 36 -6.12 1.14 -13.08
C HIS A 36 -5.62 0.20 -11.98
N ILE A 37 -4.44 0.48 -11.42
CA ILE A 37 -3.90 -0.28 -10.29
C ILE A 37 -4.31 0.36 -8.97
N THR A 38 -4.18 1.69 -8.87
CA THR A 38 -4.41 2.39 -7.60
C THR A 38 -5.89 2.61 -7.29
N ARG A 39 -6.72 2.88 -8.30
CA ARG A 39 -8.13 3.19 -8.07
C ARG A 39 -8.90 2.07 -7.37
N PRO A 40 -8.78 0.80 -7.79
CA PRO A 40 -9.47 -0.28 -7.09
C PRO A 40 -9.05 -0.40 -5.63
N ILE A 41 -7.79 -0.09 -5.33
CA ILE A 41 -7.29 -0.14 -3.95
C ILE A 41 -7.91 0.98 -3.13
N ILE A 42 -7.98 2.18 -3.70
CA ILE A 42 -8.60 3.31 -3.03
C ILE A 42 -10.05 3.01 -2.70
N GLU A 43 -10.79 2.44 -3.65
CA GLU A 43 -12.19 2.09 -3.47
C GLU A 43 -12.39 1.10 -2.33
N VAL A 44 -11.55 0.07 -2.29
CA VAL A 44 -11.62 -0.95 -1.24
C VAL A 44 -11.28 -0.34 0.12
N CYS A 45 -10.26 0.53 0.16
CA CYS A 45 -9.88 1.20 1.40
C CYS A 45 -11.00 2.07 1.92
N GLU A 46 -11.69 2.81 1.05
CA GLU A 46 -12.83 3.61 1.45
C GLU A 46 -13.95 2.74 2.03
N GLN A 47 -14.21 1.62 1.38
CA GLN A 47 -15.24 0.69 1.79
C GLN A 47 -14.97 0.10 3.17
N TYR A 48 -13.72 -0.17 3.48
CA TYR A 48 -13.32 -0.81 4.73
C TYR A 48 -12.78 0.17 5.78
N GLY A 49 -12.80 1.46 5.48
CA GLY A 49 -12.37 2.47 6.43
C GLY A 49 -10.86 2.47 6.70
N VAL A 50 -10.05 2.06 5.72
CA VAL A 50 -8.61 2.04 5.85
C VAL A 50 -8.01 3.32 5.29
N GLY A 51 -7.14 3.98 6.06
CA GLY A 51 -6.47 5.20 5.62
C GLY A 51 -5.47 4.95 4.50
N VAL A 52 -5.40 5.87 3.55
CA VAL A 52 -4.48 5.80 2.42
C VAL A 52 -3.56 7.01 2.47
N GLU A 53 -2.27 6.76 2.30
CA GLU A 53 -1.29 7.84 2.17
C GLU A 53 -0.61 7.72 0.81
N MET A 54 -0.47 8.86 0.11
CA MET A 54 0.15 8.88 -1.20
C MET A 54 1.63 9.19 -1.08
N ILE A 55 2.45 8.41 -1.80
CA ILE A 55 3.90 8.59 -1.88
C ILE A 55 4.21 9.07 -3.31
N GLU A 56 5.17 9.97 -3.46
CA GLU A 56 5.44 10.59 -4.75
C GLU A 56 5.69 9.62 -5.90
N THR A 57 6.54 8.61 -5.69
CA THR A 57 6.89 7.67 -6.75
C THR A 57 6.91 6.24 -6.24
N MET A 58 6.78 5.32 -7.20
CA MET A 58 6.93 3.89 -6.89
C MET A 58 8.32 3.59 -6.37
N PHE A 59 9.32 4.30 -6.87
CA PHE A 59 10.69 4.14 -6.43
C PHE A 59 10.84 4.51 -4.95
N ASP A 60 10.28 5.66 -4.57
CA ASP A 60 10.33 6.10 -3.18
C ASP A 60 9.60 5.13 -2.26
N LEU A 61 8.46 4.62 -2.72
CA LEU A 61 7.68 3.66 -1.91
C LEU A 61 8.46 2.36 -1.72
N GLY A 62 9.10 1.88 -2.79
CA GLY A 62 9.94 0.68 -2.69
C GLY A 62 11.10 0.88 -1.72
N ARG A 63 11.74 2.04 -1.79
CA ARG A 63 12.85 2.35 -0.88
C ARG A 63 12.39 2.41 0.57
N ALA A 64 11.22 2.98 0.81
CA ALA A 64 10.66 3.04 2.15
C ALA A 64 10.40 1.65 2.73
N CYS A 65 10.15 0.67 1.87
CA CYS A 65 9.94 -0.71 2.28
C CYS A 65 11.23 -1.51 2.39
N GLY A 66 12.35 -0.93 2.00
CA GLY A 66 13.64 -1.61 2.03
C GLY A 66 13.83 -2.58 0.87
N ILE A 67 13.09 -2.42 -0.23
CA ILE A 67 13.27 -3.25 -1.43
C ILE A 67 13.98 -2.46 -2.52
N GLU A 68 14.61 -3.17 -3.45
CA GLU A 68 15.43 -2.54 -4.50
C GLU A 68 14.62 -2.05 -5.69
N VAL A 69 13.39 -2.50 -5.83
CA VAL A 69 12.55 -2.14 -6.96
C VAL A 69 11.37 -1.30 -6.48
N GLY A 70 10.75 -0.58 -7.41
CA GLY A 70 9.57 0.21 -7.08
C GLY A 70 8.35 -0.66 -6.85
N THR A 71 7.38 -0.12 -6.12
CA THR A 71 6.10 -0.80 -5.93
C THR A 71 4.97 0.23 -5.96
N ALA A 72 3.84 -0.18 -6.51
CA ALA A 72 2.67 0.68 -6.62
C ALA A 72 1.89 0.79 -5.30
N ALA A 73 1.96 -0.24 -4.47
CA ALA A 73 1.13 -0.30 -3.26
C ALA A 73 1.80 -1.13 -2.17
N VAL A 74 1.60 -0.69 -0.93
CA VAL A 74 2.06 -1.40 0.27
C VAL A 74 0.98 -1.24 1.33
N ALA A 75 0.73 -2.29 2.10
CA ALA A 75 -0.15 -2.21 3.25
C ALA A 75 0.60 -2.59 4.51
N LEU A 76 0.49 -1.75 5.53
CA LEU A 76 0.94 -2.12 6.87
C LEU A 76 -0.14 -2.97 7.51
N LEU A 77 0.27 -4.00 8.20
CA LEU A 77 -0.66 -4.95 8.82
C LEU A 77 -0.86 -4.64 10.29
N LYS A 78 -2.04 -4.97 10.78
CA LYS A 78 -2.36 -4.86 12.21
C LYS A 78 -1.54 -5.88 12.99
N ASP A 79 -1.23 -5.54 14.21
CA ASP A 79 -0.53 -6.46 15.11
C ASP A 79 -1.40 -7.61 15.56
#